data_2acf55640797fe43dbf10f59c96f2b24
#
_entry.id   2acf55640797fe43dbf10f59c96f2b24
#
_cell.length_a   1.000
_cell.length_b   1.000
_cell.length_c   1.000
_cell.angle_alpha   90.00
_cell.angle_beta   90.00
_cell.angle_gamma   90.00
#
_symmetry.space_group_name_H-M   'P 1'
#
loop_
_entity.id
_entity.type
_entity.pdbx_description
1 polymer ?
#
loop_
_entity_poly.entity_id
_entity_poly.type
_entity_poly.pdbx_seq_one_letter_code
_entity_poly.pdbx_strand_id
1 'polypeptide(L)'
;DKINLTGVDPTLSGSTFFDLYNTDGSHPSVSGSYLAACVLFATMTGDSPVGSNDTVSLSANLKLELQQAAAATVFNETSHLTYPWQNSGSSIGPTSQSNRAIPPGWSVLFNDSQLADVAASTHAQTTIQISVPSDAIPGFYGFNLYSASAKGNVSTYSTMVIEVVAENNISAVFLDQDSNFIPGMTTHTSVQVTNLGNAELDVDWTLEVLSGPCNISLISTSSNNFAPDDVIDLDIQVIVDSNSSSADECISRLNGVASFGDQQYVSPNFDFTIGIDEKVEFEITGPVGSVKVTPGIPTAYELRLNNTGSEEVEFFLDIGSTSGLTTALTSPSGVVIGAGSVGTWNLTTNADSGMVGDYNQIFSVTYGSITDELTIVIEVNEVPSVSLTGPLDGRISIIPGESSSVELELTNIGTQDLNLSATVSGLPTGAQVSFDPISTELIPGQSTTINMTVSLISTSSSGVHTITVNY
;
A
#
# COMPACT_ATOMS: atom_id res chain seq x y z
N ASP A 1 -28.29 1.83 45.72
CA ASP A 1 -29.29 2.53 44.89
C ASP A 1 -28.65 3.48 43.84
N LYS A 2 -27.53 4.15 44.15
CA LYS A 2 -26.89 5.08 43.20
C LYS A 2 -26.15 4.36 42.06
N ILE A 3 -25.69 3.18 42.29
CA ILE A 3 -24.99 2.34 41.27
C ILE A 3 -25.98 1.65 40.34
N ASN A 4 -27.22 1.51 40.66
CA ASN A 4 -28.22 0.83 39.85
C ASN A 4 -29.38 1.78 39.40
N LEU A 5 -29.01 2.93 38.89
CA LEU A 5 -29.96 3.90 38.38
C LEU A 5 -30.56 3.60 37.00
N THR A 6 -29.96 2.62 36.28
CA THR A 6 -30.32 2.30 34.89
C THR A 6 -31.55 1.41 34.75
N GLY A 7 -32.19 0.99 35.85
CA GLY A 7 -33.30 0.04 35.78
C GLY A 7 -32.94 -1.41 35.47
N VAL A 8 -31.66 -1.74 35.49
CA VAL A 8 -31.18 -3.11 35.39
C VAL A 8 -31.47 -3.82 36.71
N ASP A 9 -31.95 -5.05 36.64
CA ASP A 9 -32.15 -5.88 37.83
C ASP A 9 -30.83 -6.09 38.57
N PRO A 10 -30.68 -5.59 39.83
CA PRO A 10 -29.43 -5.67 40.57
C PRO A 10 -29.02 -7.11 40.93
N THR A 11 -29.90 -8.06 40.74
CA THR A 11 -29.61 -9.48 41.01
C THR A 11 -29.06 -10.23 39.80
N LEU A 12 -29.01 -9.59 38.63
CA LEU A 12 -28.46 -10.20 37.42
C LEU A 12 -26.94 -10.10 37.39
N SER A 13 -26.32 -11.20 37.03
CA SER A 13 -24.88 -11.26 36.77
C SER A 13 -24.52 -10.25 35.67
N GLY A 14 -23.45 -9.48 35.87
CA GLY A 14 -23.01 -8.42 34.95
C GLY A 14 -23.58 -7.06 35.29
N SER A 15 -24.37 -6.88 36.34
CA SER A 15 -24.64 -5.56 36.91
C SER A 15 -23.54 -5.16 37.88
N THR A 16 -23.11 -3.90 37.91
CA THR A 16 -22.10 -3.41 38.86
C THR A 16 -22.57 -3.63 40.30
N PHE A 17 -23.87 -3.57 40.57
CA PHE A 17 -24.40 -3.83 41.89
C PHE A 17 -24.22 -5.31 42.32
N PHE A 18 -24.43 -6.27 41.42
CA PHE A 18 -24.22 -7.68 41.66
C PHE A 18 -22.75 -7.97 41.98
N ASP A 19 -21.85 -7.32 41.26
CA ASP A 19 -20.40 -7.50 41.41
C ASP A 19 -19.84 -6.90 42.71
N LEU A 20 -20.64 -6.15 43.48
CA LEU A 20 -20.27 -5.70 44.82
C LEU A 20 -20.21 -6.85 45.86
N TYR A 21 -20.76 -7.99 45.52
CA TYR A 21 -20.79 -9.18 46.42
C TYR A 21 -20.01 -10.33 45.79
N ASN A 22 -19.46 -11.17 46.67
CA ASN A 22 -18.91 -12.47 46.25
C ASN A 22 -20.04 -13.42 45.82
N THR A 23 -19.65 -14.53 45.20
CA THR A 23 -20.60 -15.54 44.69
C THR A 23 -21.54 -16.13 45.75
N ASP A 24 -21.25 -15.94 47.02
CA ASP A 24 -22.11 -16.35 48.14
C ASP A 24 -23.27 -15.36 48.41
N GLY A 25 -23.27 -14.20 47.75
CA GLY A 25 -24.31 -13.17 47.85
C GLY A 25 -24.39 -12.45 49.18
N SER A 26 -23.45 -12.69 50.12
CA SER A 26 -23.47 -12.12 51.46
C SER A 26 -22.21 -11.38 51.86
N HIS A 27 -21.06 -11.81 51.37
CA HIS A 27 -19.79 -11.12 51.63
C HIS A 27 -19.45 -10.15 50.52
N PRO A 28 -18.97 -8.93 50.86
CA PRO A 28 -18.58 -7.95 49.84
C PRO A 28 -17.38 -8.48 49.05
N SER A 29 -17.42 -8.23 47.75
CA SER A 29 -16.26 -8.41 46.86
C SER A 29 -15.21 -7.33 47.12
N VAL A 30 -14.10 -7.33 46.34
CA VAL A 30 -13.12 -6.25 46.37
C VAL A 30 -13.78 -4.92 46.03
N SER A 31 -14.65 -4.90 45.00
CA SER A 31 -15.41 -3.72 44.59
C SER A 31 -16.36 -3.23 45.69
N GLY A 32 -17.09 -4.14 46.35
CA GLY A 32 -17.99 -3.80 47.45
C GLY A 32 -17.24 -3.24 48.64
N SER A 33 -16.11 -3.85 49.00
CA SER A 33 -15.26 -3.37 50.10
C SER A 33 -14.66 -1.99 49.80
N TYR A 34 -14.26 -1.75 48.53
CA TYR A 34 -13.74 -0.48 48.09
C TYR A 34 -14.81 0.64 48.12
N LEU A 35 -16.02 0.35 47.60
CA LEU A 35 -17.14 1.28 47.70
C LEU A 35 -17.44 1.64 49.18
N ALA A 36 -17.50 0.65 50.05
CA ALA A 36 -17.74 0.89 51.46
C ALA A 36 -16.65 1.78 52.10
N ALA A 37 -15.39 1.55 51.75
CA ALA A 37 -14.29 2.40 52.19
C ALA A 37 -14.42 3.85 51.69
N CYS A 38 -14.81 4.05 50.43
CA CYS A 38 -15.04 5.39 49.86
C CYS A 38 -16.22 6.11 50.56
N VAL A 39 -17.32 5.39 50.84
CA VAL A 39 -18.44 5.96 51.55
C VAL A 39 -18.06 6.33 53.00
N LEU A 40 -17.34 5.43 53.70
CA LEU A 40 -16.87 5.70 55.07
C LEU A 40 -15.91 6.90 55.09
N PHE A 41 -14.98 6.96 54.15
CA PHE A 41 -14.07 8.12 53.98
C PHE A 41 -14.86 9.39 53.83
N ALA A 42 -15.73 9.47 52.83
CA ALA A 42 -16.55 10.67 52.58
C ALA A 42 -17.44 11.03 53.79
N THR A 43 -18.04 10.02 54.47
CA THR A 43 -18.91 10.23 55.63
C THR A 43 -18.13 10.75 56.85
N MET A 44 -16.93 10.26 57.07
CA MET A 44 -16.11 10.64 58.24
C MET A 44 -15.38 11.97 58.05
N THR A 45 -14.83 12.18 56.87
CA THR A 45 -13.97 13.34 56.59
C THR A 45 -14.75 14.50 55.94
N GLY A 46 -15.79 14.19 55.18
CA GLY A 46 -16.50 15.12 54.29
C GLY A 46 -15.66 15.49 53.06
N ASP A 47 -14.60 14.73 52.75
CA ASP A 47 -13.81 14.89 51.55
C ASP A 47 -14.31 13.94 50.47
N SER A 48 -14.20 14.35 49.20
CA SER A 48 -14.57 13.50 48.08
C SER A 48 -13.56 12.34 47.94
N PRO A 49 -14.02 11.10 47.76
CA PRO A 49 -13.14 9.99 47.45
C PRO A 49 -12.68 9.99 45.99
N VAL A 50 -13.28 10.81 45.12
CA VAL A 50 -12.99 10.84 43.68
C VAL A 50 -11.56 11.31 43.46
N GLY A 51 -10.81 10.56 42.64
CA GLY A 51 -9.40 10.82 42.36
C GLY A 51 -8.45 10.38 43.48
N SER A 52 -8.96 9.63 44.50
CA SER A 52 -8.08 9.06 45.55
C SER A 52 -7.10 8.07 44.94
N ASN A 53 -5.82 8.31 45.21
CA ASN A 53 -4.75 7.38 44.80
C ASN A 53 -4.69 6.19 45.78
N ASP A 54 -4.87 4.99 45.29
CA ASP A 54 -4.88 3.74 46.06
C ASP A 54 -4.20 2.60 45.32
N THR A 55 -3.91 1.52 46.04
CA THR A 55 -3.26 0.32 45.52
C THR A 55 -4.22 -0.87 45.32
N VAL A 56 -5.53 -0.61 45.34
CA VAL A 56 -6.54 -1.69 45.18
C VAL A 56 -6.52 -2.20 43.75
N SER A 57 -6.55 -3.51 43.57
CA SER A 57 -6.52 -4.16 42.27
C SER A 57 -7.91 -4.16 41.60
N LEU A 58 -8.35 -2.98 41.17
CA LEU A 58 -9.55 -2.75 40.36
C LEU A 58 -9.14 -1.93 39.13
N SER A 59 -9.91 -2.01 38.05
CA SER A 59 -9.70 -1.11 36.90
C SER A 59 -9.90 0.34 37.31
N ALA A 60 -9.23 1.27 36.62
CA ALA A 60 -9.35 2.70 36.91
C ALA A 60 -10.78 3.20 36.72
N ASN A 61 -11.49 2.75 35.68
CA ASN A 61 -12.89 3.07 35.43
C ASN A 61 -13.81 2.61 36.58
N LEU A 62 -13.66 1.37 37.00
CA LEU A 62 -14.48 0.84 38.09
C LEU A 62 -14.20 1.55 39.41
N LYS A 63 -12.92 1.88 39.71
CA LYS A 63 -12.59 2.70 40.88
C LYS A 63 -13.28 4.05 40.83
N LEU A 64 -13.21 4.75 39.69
CA LEU A 64 -13.83 6.03 39.51
C LEU A 64 -15.36 5.98 39.66
N GLU A 65 -16.02 4.98 39.07
CA GLU A 65 -17.46 4.75 39.24
C GLU A 65 -17.85 4.57 40.71
N LEU A 66 -17.11 3.72 41.44
CA LEU A 66 -17.35 3.48 42.87
C LEU A 66 -17.09 4.72 43.72
N GLN A 67 -16.05 5.49 43.43
CA GLN A 67 -15.75 6.78 44.08
C GLN A 67 -16.85 7.80 43.85
N GLN A 68 -17.32 7.90 42.57
CA GLN A 68 -18.40 8.81 42.20
C GLN A 68 -19.74 8.43 42.90
N ALA A 69 -20.05 7.13 42.93
CA ALA A 69 -21.24 6.63 43.62
C ALA A 69 -21.18 6.94 45.12
N ALA A 70 -20.00 6.76 45.74
CA ALA A 70 -19.79 7.12 47.15
C ALA A 70 -19.97 8.61 47.40
N ALA A 71 -19.35 9.46 46.56
CA ALA A 71 -19.46 10.92 46.65
C ALA A 71 -20.92 11.38 46.48
N ALA A 72 -21.61 10.89 45.43
CA ALA A 72 -23.01 11.20 45.17
C ALA A 72 -23.93 10.74 46.32
N THR A 73 -23.64 9.63 46.95
CA THR A 73 -24.41 9.14 48.10
C THR A 73 -24.26 10.04 49.33
N VAL A 74 -23.04 10.46 49.64
CA VAL A 74 -22.75 11.21 50.85
C VAL A 74 -23.08 12.72 50.70
N PHE A 75 -22.75 13.31 49.55
CA PHE A 75 -22.86 14.74 49.35
C PHE A 75 -24.21 15.19 48.77
N ASN A 76 -24.91 14.32 48.00
CA ASN A 76 -26.22 14.61 47.44
C ASN A 76 -27.35 13.98 48.26
N GLU A 77 -27.07 13.53 49.50
CA GLU A 77 -28.07 12.94 50.39
C GLU A 77 -29.12 13.98 50.81
N THR A 78 -30.36 13.70 50.50
CA THR A 78 -31.49 14.52 50.85
C THR A 78 -32.24 14.04 52.11
N SER A 79 -31.84 12.87 52.64
CA SER A 79 -32.36 12.43 53.93
C SER A 79 -31.75 13.31 55.05
N HIS A 80 -32.53 13.54 56.08
CA HIS A 80 -32.12 14.39 57.21
C HIS A 80 -31.02 13.77 58.09
N LEU A 81 -30.13 12.94 57.52
CA LEU A 81 -28.95 12.42 58.20
C LEU A 81 -27.90 13.53 58.33
N THR A 82 -27.45 13.75 59.55
CA THR A 82 -26.32 14.65 59.84
C THR A 82 -25.05 13.85 59.95
N TYR A 83 -24.14 14.06 59.04
CA TYR A 83 -22.83 13.46 59.10
C TYR A 83 -21.91 14.18 60.12
N PRO A 84 -20.90 13.55 60.69
CA PRO A 84 -20.01 14.13 61.72
C PRO A 84 -19.41 15.47 61.33
N TRP A 85 -19.14 15.71 60.06
CA TRP A 85 -18.55 16.94 59.56
C TRP A 85 -19.61 18.07 59.38
N GLN A 86 -20.91 17.73 59.38
CA GLN A 86 -22.01 18.70 59.29
C GLN A 86 -22.38 19.27 60.69
N ASN A 87 -22.11 18.51 61.74
CA ASN A 87 -22.42 18.95 63.10
C ASN A 87 -21.27 19.71 63.73
N SER A 88 -21.16 20.98 63.47
CA SER A 88 -20.14 21.87 63.97
C SER A 88 -20.31 22.37 65.39
N GLY A 89 -21.18 21.72 66.18
CA GLY A 89 -21.38 22.11 67.60
C GLY A 89 -20.45 21.47 68.61
N SER A 90 -19.65 20.53 68.22
CA SER A 90 -18.69 19.84 69.10
C SER A 90 -17.25 20.10 68.66
N SER A 91 -16.54 20.89 69.41
CA SER A 91 -15.13 21.11 69.56
C SER A 91 -14.14 20.12 68.91
N ILE A 92 -14.25 19.88 67.62
CA ILE A 92 -13.11 19.46 66.84
C ILE A 92 -12.41 20.77 66.43
N GLY A 93 -11.30 21.08 67.06
CA GLY A 93 -10.63 22.37 66.90
C GLY A 93 -10.27 22.71 65.47
N PRO A 94 -9.87 23.95 65.17
CA PRO A 94 -9.63 24.47 63.82
C PRO A 94 -8.52 23.69 63.05
N THR A 95 -7.85 22.77 63.68
CA THR A 95 -6.79 21.94 63.07
C THR A 95 -7.29 20.78 62.21
N SER A 96 -8.58 20.32 62.38
CA SER A 96 -9.12 19.25 61.52
C SER A 96 -9.76 19.77 60.25
N GLN A 97 -9.95 21.10 60.14
CA GLN A 97 -10.54 21.74 58.94
C GLN A 97 -9.47 22.14 57.89
N SER A 98 -8.19 22.09 58.28
CA SER A 98 -7.08 22.51 57.42
C SER A 98 -6.73 21.49 56.33
N ASN A 99 -7.30 20.29 56.35
CA ASN A 99 -6.98 19.22 55.41
C ASN A 99 -7.93 19.03 54.24
N ARG A 100 -8.88 19.94 54.06
CA ARG A 100 -9.68 19.98 52.83
C ARG A 100 -9.00 20.88 51.84
N ALA A 101 -7.83 20.45 51.42
CA ALA A 101 -7.08 21.14 50.40
C ALA A 101 -7.91 21.16 49.09
N ILE A 102 -7.96 22.32 48.49
CA ILE A 102 -8.36 22.49 47.13
C ILE A 102 -7.57 21.50 46.29
N PRO A 103 -8.18 20.67 45.42
CA PRO A 103 -7.40 19.76 44.59
C PRO A 103 -6.28 20.46 43.85
N PRO A 104 -5.15 19.80 43.59
CA PRO A 104 -4.04 20.41 42.87
C PRO A 104 -4.51 21.01 41.53
N GLY A 105 -4.03 22.21 41.22
CA GLY A 105 -4.40 22.93 40.00
C GLY A 105 -5.70 23.72 40.04
N TRP A 106 -6.58 23.46 41.03
CA TRP A 106 -7.80 24.24 41.23
C TRP A 106 -7.50 25.58 41.89
N SER A 107 -8.33 26.59 41.60
CA SER A 107 -8.27 27.85 42.29
C SER A 107 -9.65 28.32 42.74
N VAL A 108 -9.70 28.92 43.91
CA VAL A 108 -10.92 29.52 44.49
C VAL A 108 -10.61 30.96 44.83
N LEU A 109 -11.37 31.87 44.24
CA LEU A 109 -11.27 33.31 44.44
C LEU A 109 -12.59 33.85 45.00
N PHE A 110 -12.48 34.66 46.03
CA PHE A 110 -13.64 35.43 46.55
C PHE A 110 -13.57 36.86 46.02
N ASN A 111 -14.68 37.38 45.54
CA ASN A 111 -14.78 38.79 45.14
C ASN A 111 -14.48 39.71 46.35
N ASP A 112 -15.13 39.40 47.49
CA ASP A 112 -14.87 40.05 48.76
C ASP A 112 -14.51 38.99 49.79
N SER A 113 -13.21 38.91 50.17
CA SER A 113 -12.73 38.00 51.20
C SER A 113 -13.05 38.48 52.64
N GLN A 114 -13.47 39.74 52.79
CA GLN A 114 -13.94 40.33 54.03
C GLN A 114 -15.24 41.09 53.80
N LEU A 115 -16.25 40.75 54.57
CA LEU A 115 -17.50 41.43 54.58
C LEU A 115 -17.55 42.31 55.88
N ALA A 116 -17.36 43.62 55.71
CA ALA A 116 -17.34 44.54 56.81
C ALA A 116 -18.77 44.91 57.28
N ASP A 117 -18.92 45.21 58.56
CA ASP A 117 -20.09 45.85 59.19
C ASP A 117 -21.44 45.16 58.91
N VAL A 118 -21.46 43.80 58.89
CA VAL A 118 -22.73 43.09 58.82
C VAL A 118 -23.49 43.26 60.09
N ALA A 119 -24.60 44.04 60.03
CA ALA A 119 -25.41 44.37 61.20
C ALA A 119 -26.20 43.15 61.70
N ALA A 120 -26.61 43.17 62.96
CA ALA A 120 -27.41 42.10 63.54
C ALA A 120 -28.71 41.89 62.72
N SER A 121 -29.05 40.62 62.46
CA SER A 121 -30.23 40.22 61.67
C SER A 121 -30.20 40.68 60.21
N THR A 122 -29.04 41.03 59.66
CA THR A 122 -28.83 41.29 58.22
C THR A 122 -27.93 40.24 57.59
N HIS A 123 -27.83 40.23 56.25
CA HIS A 123 -26.93 39.36 55.48
C HIS A 123 -26.10 40.21 54.53
N ALA A 124 -24.88 39.70 54.24
CA ALA A 124 -24.03 40.19 53.18
C ALA A 124 -23.69 39.06 52.26
N GLN A 125 -23.37 39.36 51.00
CA GLN A 125 -23.09 38.38 49.96
C GLN A 125 -21.71 38.60 49.36
N THR A 126 -21.03 37.53 49.03
CA THR A 126 -19.82 37.56 48.21
C THR A 126 -19.95 36.53 47.10
N THR A 127 -19.28 36.78 45.99
CA THR A 127 -19.24 35.84 44.86
C THR A 127 -17.94 35.02 44.97
N ILE A 128 -18.05 33.74 44.67
CA ILE A 128 -16.94 32.81 44.63
C ILE A 128 -16.74 32.39 43.18
N GLN A 129 -15.51 32.52 42.69
CA GLN A 129 -15.09 31.97 41.40
C GLN A 129 -14.24 30.77 41.63
N ILE A 130 -14.59 29.63 41.02
CA ILE A 130 -13.82 28.38 41.09
C ILE A 130 -13.36 28.10 39.69
N SER A 131 -12.05 27.92 39.53
CA SER A 131 -11.44 27.47 38.27
C SER A 131 -10.96 26.02 38.43
N VAL A 132 -11.41 25.17 37.50
CA VAL A 132 -11.10 23.76 37.47
C VAL A 132 -10.13 23.56 36.30
N PRO A 133 -9.00 22.83 36.47
CA PRO A 133 -8.11 22.50 35.38
C PRO A 133 -8.81 21.66 34.32
N SER A 134 -8.34 21.73 33.07
CA SER A 134 -8.91 20.96 31.97
C SER A 134 -8.68 19.44 32.09
N ASP A 135 -7.65 19.04 32.84
CA ASP A 135 -7.28 17.66 33.15
C ASP A 135 -7.92 17.13 34.45
N ALA A 136 -8.86 17.88 35.03
CA ALA A 136 -9.52 17.43 36.24
C ALA A 136 -10.35 16.16 36.00
N ILE A 137 -10.14 15.13 36.79
CA ILE A 137 -10.83 13.85 36.69
C ILE A 137 -12.33 14.06 36.93
N PRO A 138 -13.21 13.46 36.12
CA PRO A 138 -14.66 13.57 36.33
C PRO A 138 -15.11 13.02 37.69
N GLY A 139 -16.05 13.73 38.31
CA GLY A 139 -16.56 13.30 39.60
C GLY A 139 -17.06 14.43 40.45
N PHE A 140 -17.40 14.11 41.71
CA PHE A 140 -17.91 15.05 42.69
C PHE A 140 -16.85 15.47 43.69
N TYR A 141 -16.60 16.76 43.79
CA TYR A 141 -15.61 17.34 44.69
C TYR A 141 -16.28 18.22 45.75
N GLY A 142 -16.14 17.84 47.01
CA GLY A 142 -16.73 18.58 48.15
C GLY A 142 -15.78 19.64 48.70
N PHE A 143 -16.25 20.87 48.83
CA PHE A 143 -15.52 21.98 49.44
C PHE A 143 -16.24 22.49 50.65
N ASN A 144 -15.50 22.89 51.70
CA ASN A 144 -16.03 23.63 52.79
C ASN A 144 -15.72 25.12 52.63
N LEU A 145 -16.78 25.90 52.54
CA LEU A 145 -16.72 27.35 52.65
C LEU A 145 -16.75 27.75 54.07
N TYR A 146 -15.64 28.28 54.59
CA TYR A 146 -15.48 28.64 55.96
C TYR A 146 -15.59 30.17 56.13
N SER A 147 -16.41 30.60 57.09
CA SER A 147 -16.54 31.98 57.47
C SER A 147 -16.29 32.15 58.98
N ALA A 148 -15.45 33.13 59.34
CA ALA A 148 -15.14 33.42 60.72
C ALA A 148 -15.22 34.92 60.99
N SER A 149 -15.64 35.31 62.20
CA SER A 149 -15.58 36.69 62.61
C SER A 149 -14.13 37.17 62.74
N ALA A 150 -13.86 38.44 62.43
CA ALA A 150 -12.52 39.02 62.54
C ALA A 150 -11.91 38.89 63.97
N LYS A 151 -12.77 38.74 64.97
CA LYS A 151 -12.34 38.51 66.37
C LYS A 151 -12.12 37.05 66.71
N GLY A 152 -12.34 36.10 65.75
CA GLY A 152 -12.09 34.67 65.89
C GLY A 152 -13.02 33.93 66.89
N ASN A 153 -14.04 34.58 67.42
CA ASN A 153 -14.90 33.99 68.45
C ASN A 153 -16.22 33.35 67.92
N VAL A 154 -16.48 33.49 66.62
CA VAL A 154 -17.61 32.85 65.90
C VAL A 154 -17.16 32.42 64.55
N SER A 155 -17.44 31.20 64.22
CA SER A 155 -17.19 30.63 62.89
C SER A 155 -18.29 29.69 62.45
N THR A 156 -18.49 29.59 61.18
CA THR A 156 -19.42 28.63 60.52
C THR A 156 -18.86 28.15 59.19
N TYR A 157 -19.32 27.03 58.69
CA TYR A 157 -19.01 26.59 57.34
C TYR A 157 -20.25 26.10 56.61
N SER A 158 -20.15 26.05 55.28
CA SER A 158 -21.11 25.40 54.39
C SER A 158 -20.36 24.53 53.45
N THR A 159 -20.90 23.35 53.15
CA THR A 159 -20.36 22.46 52.16
C THR A 159 -20.93 22.78 50.80
N MET A 160 -20.08 22.88 49.78
CA MET A 160 -20.43 22.97 48.39
C MET A 160 -19.85 21.75 47.67
N VAL A 161 -20.63 21.17 46.78
CA VAL A 161 -20.19 20.07 45.93
C VAL A 161 -20.12 20.58 44.49
N ILE A 162 -19.01 20.31 43.83
CA ILE A 162 -18.79 20.62 42.42
C ILE A 162 -18.71 19.31 41.67
N GLU A 163 -19.49 19.19 40.64
CA GLU A 163 -19.42 18.09 39.69
C GLU A 163 -18.49 18.50 38.53
N VAL A 164 -17.44 17.74 38.33
CA VAL A 164 -16.62 17.77 37.11
C VAL A 164 -17.21 16.75 36.18
N VAL A 165 -17.74 17.20 35.06
CA VAL A 165 -18.34 16.31 34.06
C VAL A 165 -17.29 15.69 33.20
N ALA A 166 -17.53 14.45 32.70
CA ALA A 166 -16.65 13.83 31.72
C ALA A 166 -16.76 14.59 30.40
N GLU A 167 -15.60 14.95 29.86
CA GLU A 167 -15.47 15.52 28.53
C GLU A 167 -14.92 14.44 27.60
N ASN A 168 -15.71 14.09 26.58
CA ASN A 168 -15.30 13.22 25.52
C ASN A 168 -14.72 14.08 24.38
N ASN A 169 -13.41 14.06 24.23
CA ASN A 169 -12.72 14.74 23.15
C ASN A 169 -11.67 13.80 22.57
N ILE A 170 -11.94 13.26 21.39
CA ILE A 170 -11.03 12.32 20.69
C ILE A 170 -10.61 12.97 19.38
N SER A 171 -9.32 12.96 19.11
CA SER A 171 -8.77 13.30 17.80
C SER A 171 -8.30 12.05 17.07
N ALA A 172 -8.28 12.09 15.74
CA ALA A 172 -7.76 11.02 14.91
C ALA A 172 -6.90 11.58 13.77
N VAL A 173 -5.85 10.84 13.41
CA VAL A 173 -4.95 11.17 12.30
C VAL A 173 -4.68 9.88 11.53
N PHE A 174 -4.91 9.91 10.21
CA PHE A 174 -4.54 8.81 9.33
C PHE A 174 -3.02 8.81 9.11
N LEU A 175 -2.38 7.65 9.30
CA LEU A 175 -0.94 7.48 9.14
C LEU A 175 -0.66 6.86 7.78
N ASP A 176 -0.44 7.71 6.78
CA ASP A 176 -0.14 7.32 5.40
C ASP A 176 1.37 7.19 5.13
N GLN A 177 2.20 7.23 6.15
CA GLN A 177 3.65 7.23 5.97
C GLN A 177 4.12 5.85 5.49
N ASP A 178 4.69 5.82 4.28
CA ASP A 178 5.34 4.67 3.64
C ASP A 178 4.40 3.52 3.18
N SER A 179 3.10 3.73 3.10
CA SER A 179 2.16 2.74 2.60
C SER A 179 1.90 2.93 1.11
N ASN A 180 2.11 1.87 0.31
CA ASN A 180 1.77 1.85 -1.11
C ASN A 180 0.41 1.17 -1.29
N PHE A 181 -0.56 1.91 -1.84
CA PHE A 181 -1.92 1.44 -2.10
C PHE A 181 -2.10 1.09 -3.57
N ILE A 182 -1.52 -0.04 -3.97
CA ILE A 182 -1.44 -0.48 -5.36
C ILE A 182 -2.68 -1.32 -5.73
N PRO A 183 -3.28 -1.15 -6.93
CA PRO A 183 -4.39 -1.94 -7.42
C PRO A 183 -4.16 -3.45 -7.34
N GLY A 184 -5.14 -4.16 -6.77
CA GLY A 184 -5.11 -5.61 -6.56
C GLY A 184 -4.29 -6.08 -5.37
N MET A 185 -3.70 -5.18 -4.58
CA MET A 185 -2.92 -5.52 -3.38
C MET A 185 -3.69 -5.27 -2.10
N THR A 186 -3.24 -5.93 -1.04
CA THR A 186 -3.68 -5.72 0.34
C THR A 186 -2.56 -5.03 1.11
N THR A 187 -2.86 -3.86 1.66
CA THR A 187 -1.92 -3.05 2.43
C THR A 187 -2.44 -2.87 3.85
N HIS A 188 -1.55 -2.83 4.83
CA HIS A 188 -1.85 -2.53 6.22
C HIS A 188 -1.29 -1.16 6.59
N THR A 189 -2.10 -0.36 7.26
CA THR A 189 -1.75 0.96 7.80
C THR A 189 -2.52 1.19 9.09
N SER A 190 -2.52 2.41 9.64
CA SER A 190 -3.23 2.70 10.87
C SER A 190 -3.85 4.10 10.90
N VAL A 191 -4.86 4.23 11.74
CA VAL A 191 -5.38 5.52 12.19
C VAL A 191 -4.97 5.70 13.64
N GLN A 192 -4.18 6.72 13.91
CA GLN A 192 -3.79 7.08 15.26
C GLN A 192 -4.89 7.90 15.90
N VAL A 193 -5.34 7.50 17.08
CA VAL A 193 -6.36 8.20 17.86
C VAL A 193 -5.79 8.63 19.20
N THR A 194 -6.20 9.83 19.65
CA THR A 194 -5.74 10.42 20.91
C THR A 194 -6.93 10.82 21.75
N ASN A 195 -6.97 10.43 23.02
CA ASN A 195 -7.96 10.92 23.97
C ASN A 195 -7.51 12.27 24.53
N LEU A 196 -8.15 13.33 24.07
CA LEU A 196 -7.93 14.71 24.52
C LEU A 196 -8.94 15.13 25.61
N GLY A 197 -9.82 14.21 26.06
CA GLY A 197 -10.77 14.43 27.12
C GLY A 197 -10.14 14.27 28.51
N ASN A 198 -10.98 14.36 29.55
CA ASN A 198 -10.56 14.23 30.94
C ASN A 198 -11.00 12.92 31.60
N ALA A 199 -11.56 11.99 30.82
CA ALA A 199 -12.07 10.70 31.29
C ALA A 199 -11.34 9.53 30.62
N GLU A 200 -11.14 8.45 31.38
CA GLU A 200 -10.73 7.17 30.81
C GLU A 200 -11.94 6.51 30.14
N LEU A 201 -11.83 6.19 28.86
CA LEU A 201 -12.91 5.75 28.00
C LEU A 201 -12.75 4.31 27.56
N ASP A 202 -13.87 3.59 27.44
CA ASP A 202 -13.94 2.38 26.63
C ASP A 202 -14.59 2.78 25.30
N VAL A 203 -13.93 2.47 24.16
CA VAL A 203 -14.37 2.95 22.84
C VAL A 203 -14.54 1.75 21.91
N ASP A 204 -15.73 1.67 21.31
CA ASP A 204 -16.03 0.78 20.19
C ASP A 204 -15.88 1.55 18.88
N TRP A 205 -14.99 1.07 18.02
CA TRP A 205 -14.65 1.70 16.75
C TRP A 205 -15.38 1.03 15.59
N THR A 206 -15.86 1.83 14.66
CA THR A 206 -16.44 1.39 13.39
C THR A 206 -15.84 2.18 12.25
N LEU A 207 -15.66 1.53 11.11
CA LEU A 207 -15.14 2.16 9.89
C LEU A 207 -16.14 1.97 8.77
N GLU A 208 -16.47 3.06 8.07
CA GLU A 208 -17.36 3.09 6.92
C GLU A 208 -16.59 3.60 5.69
N VAL A 209 -16.68 2.87 4.58
CA VAL A 209 -16.19 3.34 3.29
C VAL A 209 -17.26 4.20 2.65
N LEU A 210 -16.99 5.49 2.45
CA LEU A 210 -17.93 6.46 1.91
C LEU A 210 -17.92 6.44 0.37
N SER A 211 -16.73 6.31 -0.23
CA SER A 211 -16.57 6.24 -1.67
C SER A 211 -15.20 5.67 -2.06
N GLY A 212 -15.08 5.28 -3.33
CA GLY A 212 -13.83 4.80 -3.93
C GLY A 212 -13.76 3.29 -4.09
N PRO A 213 -12.79 2.79 -4.83
CA PRO A 213 -12.67 1.39 -5.19
C PRO A 213 -11.85 0.58 -4.17
N CYS A 214 -11.99 0.87 -2.88
CA CYS A 214 -11.31 0.15 -1.81
C CYS A 214 -12.28 -0.59 -0.91
N ASN A 215 -11.85 -1.74 -0.40
CA ASN A 215 -12.44 -2.38 0.76
C ASN A 215 -11.52 -2.16 1.96
N ILE A 216 -12.02 -1.43 2.97
CA ILE A 216 -11.24 -1.04 4.15
C ILE A 216 -11.92 -1.61 5.39
N SER A 217 -11.14 -2.24 6.26
CA SER A 217 -11.63 -2.86 7.49
C SER A 217 -10.70 -2.59 8.67
N LEU A 218 -11.29 -2.40 9.86
CA LEU A 218 -10.56 -2.38 11.12
C LEU A 218 -10.13 -3.79 11.50
N ILE A 219 -8.90 -3.92 11.99
CA ILE A 219 -8.39 -5.17 12.58
C ILE A 219 -8.77 -5.23 14.06
N SER A 220 -8.70 -4.11 14.77
CA SER A 220 -9.12 -3.96 16.16
C SER A 220 -10.30 -3.01 16.27
N THR A 221 -11.41 -3.46 16.83
CA THR A 221 -12.68 -2.72 16.87
C THR A 221 -12.99 -2.09 18.23
N SER A 222 -12.14 -2.27 19.24
CA SER A 222 -12.36 -1.71 20.58
C SER A 222 -11.06 -1.33 21.27
N SER A 223 -11.13 -0.30 22.08
CA SER A 223 -10.06 0.16 22.98
C SER A 223 -10.63 0.29 24.38
N ASN A 224 -10.07 -0.44 25.33
CA ASN A 224 -10.48 -0.40 26.73
C ASN A 224 -9.44 0.38 27.55
N ASN A 225 -9.92 1.10 28.58
CA ASN A 225 -9.09 1.93 29.45
C ASN A 225 -8.25 2.98 28.70
N PHE A 226 -8.88 3.63 27.71
CA PHE A 226 -8.26 4.70 26.92
C PHE A 226 -8.20 5.97 27.78
N ALA A 227 -7.10 6.12 28.51
CA ALA A 227 -6.90 7.19 29.48
C ALA A 227 -6.72 8.57 28.80
N PRO A 228 -6.95 9.68 29.53
CA PRO A 228 -6.57 11.01 29.05
C PRO A 228 -5.11 11.06 28.58
N ASP A 229 -4.87 11.72 27.45
CA ASP A 229 -3.58 11.86 26.76
C ASP A 229 -3.02 10.55 26.17
N ASP A 230 -3.73 9.42 26.29
CA ASP A 230 -3.30 8.19 25.62
C ASP A 230 -3.40 8.32 24.09
N VAL A 231 -2.42 7.74 23.42
CA VAL A 231 -2.34 7.63 21.97
C VAL A 231 -2.31 6.15 21.60
N ILE A 232 -3.22 5.73 20.73
CA ILE A 232 -3.29 4.35 20.23
C ILE A 232 -3.39 4.34 18.72
N ASP A 233 -2.82 3.32 18.08
CA ASP A 233 -2.91 3.10 16.65
C ASP A 233 -3.96 2.01 16.38
N LEU A 234 -4.97 2.35 15.60
CA LEU A 234 -6.00 1.42 15.13
C LEU A 234 -5.56 0.86 13.78
N ASP A 235 -5.15 -0.40 13.76
CA ASP A 235 -4.72 -1.07 12.54
C ASP A 235 -5.89 -1.25 11.58
N ILE A 236 -5.68 -0.87 10.31
CA ILE A 236 -6.62 -1.06 9.23
C ILE A 236 -5.99 -1.87 8.10
N GLN A 237 -6.83 -2.68 7.47
CA GLN A 237 -6.49 -3.38 6.24
C GLN A 237 -7.21 -2.69 5.08
N VAL A 238 -6.45 -2.37 4.04
CA VAL A 238 -6.93 -1.75 2.81
C VAL A 238 -6.71 -2.71 1.66
N ILE A 239 -7.76 -3.03 0.92
CA ILE A 239 -7.72 -3.83 -0.31
C ILE A 239 -8.19 -2.92 -1.44
N VAL A 240 -7.30 -2.63 -2.39
CA VAL A 240 -7.61 -1.80 -3.56
C VAL A 240 -8.11 -2.70 -4.69
N ASP A 241 -9.20 -2.29 -5.38
CA ASP A 241 -9.70 -3.02 -6.55
C ASP A 241 -8.62 -3.10 -7.64
N SER A 242 -8.50 -4.24 -8.28
CA SER A 242 -7.48 -4.49 -9.31
C SER A 242 -7.66 -3.64 -10.58
N ASN A 243 -8.83 -3.06 -10.79
CA ASN A 243 -9.14 -2.21 -11.95
C ASN A 243 -9.07 -0.71 -11.64
N SER A 244 -8.59 -0.33 -10.45
CA SER A 244 -8.43 1.07 -10.06
C SER A 244 -7.25 1.73 -10.77
N SER A 245 -7.29 3.06 -10.87
CA SER A 245 -6.19 3.88 -11.39
C SER A 245 -5.64 4.81 -10.30
N SER A 246 -4.49 5.42 -10.56
CA SER A 246 -3.91 6.44 -9.67
C SER A 246 -4.72 7.74 -9.60
N ALA A 247 -5.69 7.91 -10.49
CA ALA A 247 -6.64 9.02 -10.44
C ALA A 247 -7.80 8.78 -9.46
N ASP A 248 -7.98 7.54 -8.98
CA ASP A 248 -9.00 7.18 -8.02
C ASP A 248 -8.51 7.44 -6.59
N GLU A 249 -9.46 7.67 -5.69
CA GLU A 249 -9.19 7.82 -4.26
C GLU A 249 -10.28 7.11 -3.45
N CYS A 250 -9.93 6.67 -2.25
CA CYS A 250 -10.87 6.05 -1.32
C CYS A 250 -11.10 6.98 -0.14
N ILE A 251 -12.36 7.33 0.12
CA ILE A 251 -12.75 8.15 1.26
C ILE A 251 -13.42 7.26 2.29
N SER A 252 -12.94 7.33 3.52
CA SER A 252 -13.43 6.52 4.63
C SER A 252 -13.68 7.37 5.86
N ARG A 253 -14.55 6.87 6.72
CA ARG A 253 -14.95 7.51 7.97
C ARG A 253 -14.75 6.57 9.14
N LEU A 254 -13.95 7.00 10.10
CA LEU A 254 -13.84 6.36 11.41
C LEU A 254 -14.84 6.99 12.37
N ASN A 255 -15.61 6.16 13.05
CA ASN A 255 -16.53 6.54 14.11
C ASN A 255 -16.16 5.79 15.39
N GLY A 256 -16.30 6.44 16.54
CA GLY A 256 -16.14 5.82 17.84
C GLY A 256 -17.36 6.03 18.71
N VAL A 257 -17.81 5.01 19.40
CA VAL A 257 -18.77 5.12 20.50
C VAL A 257 -18.02 4.91 21.80
N ALA A 258 -17.75 6.01 22.49
CA ALA A 258 -17.05 6.00 23.77
C ALA A 258 -18.02 5.80 24.92
N SER A 259 -17.64 5.07 25.94
CA SER A 259 -18.39 4.94 27.18
C SER A 259 -17.54 5.29 28.38
N PHE A 260 -18.20 5.97 29.35
CA PHE A 260 -17.66 6.28 30.66
C PHE A 260 -18.75 6.01 31.70
N GLY A 261 -18.57 4.97 32.50
CA GLY A 261 -19.65 4.45 33.34
C GLY A 261 -20.88 4.08 32.51
N ASP A 262 -22.05 4.55 32.90
CA ASP A 262 -23.32 4.30 32.18
C ASP A 262 -23.60 5.29 31.03
N GLN A 263 -22.70 6.23 30.78
CA GLN A 263 -22.88 7.26 29.73
C GLN A 263 -22.17 6.87 28.45
N GLN A 264 -22.85 7.05 27.34
CA GLN A 264 -22.30 6.86 26.01
C GLN A 264 -22.14 8.20 25.30
N TYR A 265 -21.05 8.34 24.59
CA TYR A 265 -20.70 9.50 23.78
C TYR A 265 -20.37 9.05 22.38
N VAL A 266 -20.88 9.75 21.40
CA VAL A 266 -20.50 9.55 20.00
C VAL A 266 -19.34 10.49 19.70
N SER A 267 -18.21 9.93 19.31
CA SER A 267 -17.06 10.73 18.85
C SER A 267 -17.40 11.47 17.56
N PRO A 268 -16.77 12.61 17.28
CA PRO A 268 -16.84 13.23 15.98
C PRO A 268 -16.46 12.25 14.88
N ASN A 269 -17.04 12.40 13.70
CA ASN A 269 -16.66 11.65 12.52
C ASN A 269 -15.28 12.11 12.06
N PHE A 270 -14.38 11.14 11.79
CA PHE A 270 -13.04 11.41 11.27
C PHE A 270 -12.94 10.85 9.84
N ASP A 271 -13.04 11.76 8.88
CA ASP A 271 -12.93 11.42 7.47
C ASP A 271 -11.45 11.46 7.06
N PHE A 272 -11.00 10.44 6.30
CA PHE A 272 -9.66 10.39 5.73
C PHE A 272 -9.71 9.85 4.31
N THR A 273 -8.71 10.24 3.53
CA THR A 273 -8.59 9.87 2.12
C THR A 273 -7.34 9.07 1.89
N ILE A 274 -7.46 8.01 1.10
CA ILE A 274 -6.37 7.16 0.66
C ILE A 274 -6.23 7.37 -0.85
N GLY A 275 -5.08 7.90 -1.29
CA GLY A 275 -4.70 7.96 -2.70
C GLY A 275 -4.23 6.59 -3.19
N ILE A 276 -4.53 6.27 -4.45
CA ILE A 276 -4.11 5.00 -5.06
C ILE A 276 -2.82 5.23 -5.85
N ASP A 277 -1.85 4.33 -5.68
CA ASP A 277 -0.57 4.38 -6.38
C ASP A 277 -0.66 3.70 -7.74
N GLU A 278 0.22 4.12 -8.66
CA GLU A 278 0.34 3.50 -9.98
C GLU A 278 0.83 2.05 -9.85
N LYS A 279 0.13 1.11 -10.51
CA LYS A 279 0.61 -0.24 -10.73
C LYS A 279 1.33 -0.31 -12.05
N VAL A 280 2.64 -0.54 -12.05
CA VAL A 280 3.42 -0.77 -13.26
C VAL A 280 3.68 -2.26 -13.43
N GLU A 281 3.10 -2.85 -14.47
CA GLU A 281 3.27 -4.25 -14.82
C GLU A 281 3.04 -4.44 -16.32
N PHE A 282 3.98 -5.07 -17.02
CA PHE A 282 3.87 -5.34 -18.44
C PHE A 282 4.67 -6.57 -18.84
N GLU A 283 4.32 -7.18 -19.99
CA GLU A 283 4.97 -8.36 -20.52
C GLU A 283 5.14 -8.22 -22.03
N ILE A 284 6.39 -8.38 -22.53
CA ILE A 284 6.70 -8.42 -23.95
C ILE A 284 6.64 -9.88 -24.46
N THR A 285 5.94 -10.09 -25.57
CA THR A 285 5.79 -11.40 -26.22
C THR A 285 6.06 -11.32 -27.71
N GLY A 286 6.38 -12.42 -28.34
CA GLY A 286 6.73 -12.50 -29.75
C GLY A 286 6.22 -13.74 -30.44
N PRO A 287 6.70 -14.01 -31.66
CA PRO A 287 6.37 -15.22 -32.39
C PRO A 287 6.67 -16.50 -31.60
N VAL A 288 5.82 -17.48 -31.72
CA VAL A 288 6.05 -18.79 -31.12
C VAL A 288 7.07 -19.56 -31.98
N GLY A 289 8.21 -19.92 -31.38
CA GLY A 289 9.30 -20.61 -32.06
C GLY A 289 10.33 -19.65 -32.69
N SER A 290 11.12 -20.16 -33.67
CA SER A 290 12.11 -19.36 -34.38
C SER A 290 11.48 -18.53 -35.51
N VAL A 291 12.08 -17.36 -35.76
CA VAL A 291 11.78 -16.57 -36.98
C VAL A 291 12.77 -17.01 -38.07
N LYS A 292 12.24 -17.55 -39.17
CA LYS A 292 13.02 -18.03 -40.30
C LYS A 292 13.37 -16.86 -41.24
N VAL A 293 14.66 -16.63 -41.44
CA VAL A 293 15.20 -15.56 -42.27
C VAL A 293 16.05 -16.13 -43.38
N THR A 294 15.89 -15.62 -44.58
CA THR A 294 16.74 -15.93 -45.71
C THR A 294 17.73 -14.78 -45.93
N PRO A 295 19.04 -15.02 -46.00
CA PRO A 295 20.01 -13.96 -46.22
C PRO A 295 19.66 -13.06 -47.41
N GLY A 296 19.71 -11.74 -47.17
CA GLY A 296 19.39 -10.72 -48.16
C GLY A 296 17.89 -10.48 -48.40
N ILE A 297 17.00 -11.23 -47.74
CA ILE A 297 15.55 -11.07 -47.86
C ILE A 297 14.96 -10.64 -46.50
N PRO A 298 14.49 -9.39 -46.35
CA PRO A 298 13.89 -8.95 -45.09
C PRO A 298 12.63 -9.77 -44.74
N THR A 299 12.61 -10.30 -43.52
CA THR A 299 11.49 -11.06 -42.95
C THR A 299 10.76 -10.24 -41.91
N ALA A 300 9.45 -10.06 -42.07
CA ALA A 300 8.62 -9.30 -41.16
C ALA A 300 8.00 -10.18 -40.07
N TYR A 301 7.89 -9.66 -38.87
CA TYR A 301 7.18 -10.27 -37.72
C TYR A 301 6.73 -9.18 -36.75
N GLU A 302 5.90 -9.59 -35.76
CA GLU A 302 5.26 -8.71 -34.79
C GLU A 302 5.71 -9.07 -33.39
N LEU A 303 6.00 -8.05 -32.57
CA LEU A 303 6.08 -8.16 -31.11
C LEU A 303 4.85 -7.54 -30.48
N ARG A 304 4.46 -8.06 -29.33
CA ARG A 304 3.32 -7.58 -28.56
C ARG A 304 3.76 -7.25 -27.16
N LEU A 305 3.25 -6.16 -26.61
CA LEU A 305 3.34 -5.81 -25.20
C LEU A 305 1.96 -5.79 -24.59
N ASN A 306 1.78 -6.55 -23.54
CA ASN A 306 0.59 -6.54 -22.72
C ASN A 306 0.84 -5.61 -21.51
N ASN A 307 0.13 -4.49 -21.42
CA ASN A 307 0.16 -3.62 -20.25
C ASN A 307 -0.87 -4.14 -19.23
N THR A 308 -0.41 -4.83 -18.19
CA THR A 308 -1.23 -5.33 -17.07
C THR A 308 -1.22 -4.38 -15.87
N GLY A 309 -0.58 -3.21 -16.02
CA GLY A 309 -0.59 -2.11 -15.06
C GLY A 309 -1.93 -1.38 -15.00
N SER A 310 -2.02 -0.39 -14.13
CA SER A 310 -3.24 0.38 -13.87
C SER A 310 -3.40 1.64 -14.75
N GLU A 311 -2.34 2.05 -15.46
CA GLU A 311 -2.31 3.31 -16.20
C GLU A 311 -2.04 3.12 -17.70
N GLU A 312 -2.42 4.13 -18.49
CA GLU A 312 -1.99 4.26 -19.88
C GLU A 312 -0.55 4.75 -19.91
N VAL A 313 0.34 4.00 -20.58
CA VAL A 313 1.77 4.28 -20.63
C VAL A 313 2.27 4.26 -22.06
N GLU A 314 3.21 5.18 -22.41
CA GLU A 314 3.98 5.11 -23.65
C GLU A 314 5.22 4.24 -23.42
N PHE A 315 5.29 3.11 -24.12
CA PHE A 315 6.40 2.17 -24.06
C PHE A 315 7.29 2.29 -25.29
N PHE A 316 8.60 2.15 -25.09
CA PHE A 316 9.61 2.18 -26.15
C PHE A 316 10.31 0.83 -26.23
N LEU A 317 10.38 0.30 -27.45
CA LEU A 317 11.12 -0.94 -27.73
C LEU A 317 12.59 -0.64 -27.99
N ASP A 318 13.47 -1.27 -27.25
CA ASP A 318 14.89 -1.34 -27.53
C ASP A 318 15.25 -2.67 -28.22
N ILE A 319 16.13 -2.59 -29.22
CA ILE A 319 16.56 -3.73 -30.03
C ILE A 319 18.04 -3.96 -29.81
N GLY A 320 18.37 -5.08 -29.15
CA GLY A 320 19.75 -5.49 -28.95
C GLY A 320 20.46 -5.73 -30.28
N SER A 321 21.76 -5.47 -30.33
CA SER A 321 22.56 -5.71 -31.53
C SER A 321 23.00 -7.15 -31.62
N THR A 322 22.77 -7.79 -32.78
CA THR A 322 23.32 -9.13 -33.10
C THR A 322 24.17 -9.04 -34.36
N SER A 323 25.42 -9.48 -34.29
CA SER A 323 26.33 -9.34 -35.42
C SER A 323 25.81 -10.04 -36.67
N GLY A 324 25.77 -9.33 -37.79
CA GLY A 324 25.30 -9.85 -39.08
C GLY A 324 23.77 -9.84 -39.25
N LEU A 325 23.00 -9.55 -38.21
CA LEU A 325 21.55 -9.29 -38.29
C LEU A 325 21.30 -7.80 -38.27
N THR A 326 20.43 -7.35 -39.17
CA THR A 326 19.90 -6.00 -39.17
C THR A 326 18.41 -6.07 -38.90
N THR A 327 18.01 -5.72 -37.65
CA THR A 327 16.61 -5.66 -37.26
C THR A 327 16.16 -4.21 -37.17
N ALA A 328 15.05 -3.87 -37.80
CA ALA A 328 14.52 -2.52 -37.84
C ALA A 328 13.02 -2.51 -37.54
N LEU A 329 12.58 -1.47 -36.85
CA LEU A 329 11.15 -1.17 -36.68
C LEU A 329 10.57 -0.64 -38.00
N THR A 330 9.40 -1.15 -38.35
CA THR A 330 8.55 -0.63 -39.45
C THR A 330 7.36 0.16 -38.94
N SER A 331 7.17 0.20 -37.63
CA SER A 331 6.22 1.03 -36.88
C SER A 331 6.97 2.05 -36.02
N PRO A 332 6.31 3.05 -35.40
CA PRO A 332 6.92 3.93 -34.42
C PRO A 332 7.57 3.15 -33.28
N SER A 333 8.69 3.67 -32.74
CA SER A 333 9.36 3.04 -31.58
C SER A 333 8.59 3.18 -30.29
N GLY A 334 7.83 4.27 -30.12
CA GLY A 334 6.94 4.51 -29.00
C GLY A 334 5.51 4.08 -29.33
N VAL A 335 4.88 3.35 -28.43
CA VAL A 335 3.47 2.92 -28.52
C VAL A 335 2.78 3.21 -27.19
N VAL A 336 1.70 4.00 -27.25
CA VAL A 336 0.84 4.28 -26.09
C VAL A 336 -0.11 3.10 -25.89
N ILE A 337 -0.10 2.49 -24.70
CA ILE A 337 -0.89 1.30 -24.38
C ILE A 337 -1.67 1.57 -23.10
N GLY A 338 -3.01 1.57 -23.21
CA GLY A 338 -3.90 1.72 -22.06
C GLY A 338 -3.79 0.54 -21.07
N ALA A 339 -4.24 0.75 -19.85
CA ALA A 339 -4.35 -0.27 -18.83
C ALA A 339 -5.14 -1.51 -19.36
N GLY A 340 -4.61 -2.71 -19.12
CA GLY A 340 -5.20 -3.98 -19.56
C GLY A 340 -5.25 -4.19 -21.09
N SER A 341 -4.53 -3.36 -21.88
CA SER A 341 -4.53 -3.39 -23.34
C SER A 341 -3.23 -3.95 -23.91
N VAL A 342 -3.24 -4.28 -25.20
CA VAL A 342 -2.09 -4.82 -25.92
C VAL A 342 -1.66 -3.85 -27.01
N GLY A 343 -0.39 -3.47 -27.02
CA GLY A 343 0.26 -2.74 -28.10
C GLY A 343 1.07 -3.67 -28.99
N THR A 344 1.45 -3.21 -30.20
CA THR A 344 2.20 -4.02 -31.15
C THR A 344 3.30 -3.22 -31.83
N TRP A 345 4.45 -3.85 -32.07
CA TRP A 345 5.51 -3.37 -32.94
C TRP A 345 5.69 -4.30 -34.12
N ASN A 346 5.75 -3.72 -35.33
CA ASN A 346 6.10 -4.43 -36.53
C ASN A 346 7.58 -4.25 -36.83
N LEU A 347 8.27 -5.34 -37.04
CA LEU A 347 9.72 -5.37 -37.29
C LEU A 347 10.03 -6.13 -38.59
N THR A 348 11.19 -5.82 -39.12
CA THR A 348 11.81 -6.63 -40.18
C THR A 348 13.24 -6.98 -39.76
N THR A 349 13.61 -8.24 -39.94
CA THR A 349 14.99 -8.68 -39.78
C THR A 349 15.56 -9.17 -41.10
N ASN A 350 16.77 -8.73 -41.42
CA ASN A 350 17.57 -9.20 -42.53
C ASN A 350 18.87 -9.78 -42.02
N ALA A 351 19.34 -10.88 -42.63
CA ALA A 351 20.64 -11.47 -42.34
C ALA A 351 21.62 -11.11 -43.48
N ASP A 352 22.88 -10.87 -43.12
CA ASP A 352 23.94 -10.67 -44.07
C ASP A 352 24.18 -11.91 -44.91
N SER A 353 24.66 -11.71 -46.13
CA SER A 353 25.06 -12.83 -47.03
C SER A 353 26.17 -13.66 -46.38
N GLY A 354 25.98 -14.94 -46.32
CA GLY A 354 26.96 -15.87 -45.70
C GLY A 354 26.61 -16.29 -44.27
N MET A 355 25.60 -15.68 -43.64
CA MET A 355 25.07 -16.15 -42.36
C MET A 355 24.22 -17.41 -42.54
N VAL A 356 24.35 -18.34 -41.59
CA VAL A 356 23.53 -19.55 -41.49
C VAL A 356 23.48 -20.00 -40.03
N GLY A 357 22.37 -20.61 -39.63
CA GLY A 357 22.16 -21.12 -38.27
C GLY A 357 21.36 -20.23 -37.38
N ASP A 358 21.40 -20.52 -36.09
CA ASP A 358 20.53 -19.87 -35.07
C ASP A 358 21.24 -18.72 -34.37
N TYR A 359 20.59 -17.59 -34.29
CA TYR A 359 21.04 -16.37 -33.62
C TYR A 359 20.03 -15.87 -32.64
N ASN A 360 20.46 -15.48 -31.44
CA ASN A 360 19.59 -14.88 -30.44
C ASN A 360 19.48 -13.35 -30.65
N GLN A 361 18.29 -12.87 -30.89
CA GLN A 361 17.98 -11.45 -30.93
C GLN A 361 17.23 -11.07 -29.67
N ILE A 362 17.78 -10.09 -28.92
CA ILE A 362 17.19 -9.62 -27.66
C ILE A 362 16.40 -8.34 -27.94
N PHE A 363 15.21 -8.26 -27.32
CA PHE A 363 14.35 -7.11 -27.30
C PHE A 363 14.06 -6.76 -25.85
N SER A 364 14.04 -5.48 -25.52
CA SER A 364 13.70 -5.05 -24.17
C SER A 364 12.78 -3.84 -24.17
N VAL A 365 11.96 -3.76 -23.13
CA VAL A 365 11.09 -2.62 -22.85
C VAL A 365 11.34 -2.21 -21.41
N THR A 366 11.58 -0.91 -21.18
CA THR A 366 11.83 -0.37 -19.83
C THR A 366 10.86 0.77 -19.55
N TYR A 367 10.26 0.75 -18.35
CA TYR A 367 9.50 1.86 -17.80
C TYR A 367 9.89 2.06 -16.33
N GLY A 368 10.37 3.25 -15.99
CA GLY A 368 10.92 3.53 -14.67
C GLY A 368 12.12 2.63 -14.34
N SER A 369 11.98 1.82 -13.30
CA SER A 369 12.99 0.84 -12.87
C SER A 369 12.69 -0.59 -13.33
N ILE A 370 11.59 -0.81 -14.04
CA ILE A 370 11.13 -2.13 -14.48
C ILE A 370 11.55 -2.34 -15.92
N THR A 371 12.20 -3.49 -16.20
CA THR A 371 12.56 -3.91 -17.55
C THR A 371 12.07 -5.34 -17.77
N ASP A 372 11.44 -5.55 -18.92
CA ASP A 372 11.11 -6.89 -19.41
C ASP A 372 11.86 -7.18 -20.71
N GLU A 373 12.37 -8.40 -20.86
CA GLU A 373 13.25 -8.82 -21.96
C GLU A 373 12.68 -10.06 -22.67
N LEU A 374 12.72 -10.01 -23.99
CA LEU A 374 12.35 -11.12 -24.85
C LEU A 374 13.52 -11.52 -25.75
N THR A 375 13.87 -12.79 -25.74
CA THR A 375 14.84 -13.37 -26.68
C THR A 375 14.11 -14.16 -27.76
N ILE A 376 14.34 -13.81 -29.01
CA ILE A 376 13.83 -14.54 -30.19
C ILE A 376 14.98 -15.21 -30.90
N VAL A 377 14.79 -16.48 -31.22
CA VAL A 377 15.72 -17.22 -32.07
C VAL A 377 15.44 -16.88 -33.54
N ILE A 378 16.44 -16.31 -34.22
CA ILE A 378 16.43 -16.05 -35.64
C ILE A 378 17.15 -17.22 -36.32
N GLU A 379 16.40 -18.06 -37.01
CA GLU A 379 16.89 -19.19 -37.79
C GLU A 379 17.23 -18.73 -39.22
N VAL A 380 18.50 -18.57 -39.52
CA VAL A 380 18.95 -18.14 -40.84
C VAL A 380 19.12 -19.36 -41.74
N ASN A 381 18.30 -19.42 -42.78
CA ASN A 381 18.24 -20.54 -43.70
C ASN A 381 19.46 -20.59 -44.59
N GLU A 382 19.87 -21.80 -44.95
CA GLU A 382 20.85 -22.04 -46.01
C GLU A 382 20.26 -21.63 -47.37
N VAL A 383 21.08 -20.96 -48.20
CA VAL A 383 20.71 -20.56 -49.55
C VAL A 383 21.74 -21.14 -50.53
N PRO A 384 21.33 -22.10 -51.37
CA PRO A 384 22.20 -22.56 -52.45
C PRO A 384 22.23 -21.47 -53.55
N SER A 385 23.44 -21.03 -53.91
CA SER A 385 23.62 -20.08 -55.01
C SER A 385 25.00 -20.18 -55.60
N VAL A 386 25.08 -20.14 -56.92
CA VAL A 386 26.34 -20.25 -57.65
C VAL A 386 26.42 -19.19 -58.76
N SER A 387 27.59 -18.64 -58.94
CA SER A 387 27.90 -17.74 -60.05
C SER A 387 28.93 -18.39 -60.99
N LEU A 388 28.63 -18.35 -62.29
CA LEU A 388 29.56 -18.83 -63.33
C LEU A 388 29.97 -17.65 -64.17
N THR A 389 31.27 -17.41 -64.25
CA THR A 389 31.92 -16.37 -65.10
C THR A 389 32.70 -17.02 -66.19
N GLY A 390 32.46 -16.63 -67.42
CA GLY A 390 33.16 -17.13 -68.60
C GLY A 390 34.09 -16.12 -69.25
N PRO A 391 34.56 -16.36 -70.47
CA PRO A 391 35.39 -15.42 -71.21
C PRO A 391 34.63 -14.11 -71.45
N LEU A 392 35.39 -12.98 -71.42
CA LEU A 392 34.82 -11.60 -71.48
C LEU A 392 33.87 -11.35 -72.68
N ASP A 393 34.15 -11.99 -73.85
CA ASP A 393 33.36 -11.85 -75.05
C ASP A 393 32.32 -12.98 -75.27
N GLY A 394 32.30 -13.97 -74.32
CA GLY A 394 31.41 -15.13 -74.40
C GLY A 394 31.65 -16.03 -75.62
N ARG A 395 32.81 -15.97 -76.21
CA ARG A 395 33.08 -16.66 -77.49
C ARG A 395 34.36 -17.53 -77.40
N ILE A 396 34.30 -18.64 -78.11
CA ILE A 396 35.41 -19.54 -78.37
C ILE A 396 35.52 -19.76 -79.88
N SER A 397 36.72 -19.56 -80.47
CA SER A 397 36.95 -19.80 -81.86
C SER A 397 37.73 -21.07 -82.03
N ILE A 398 37.24 -21.99 -82.83
CA ILE A 398 37.83 -23.32 -83.07
C ILE A 398 37.83 -23.62 -84.51
N ILE A 399 38.96 -24.15 -85.04
CA ILE A 399 39.08 -24.65 -86.41
C ILE A 399 38.59 -26.10 -86.47
N PRO A 400 37.80 -26.54 -87.47
CA PRO A 400 37.35 -27.91 -87.62
C PRO A 400 38.55 -28.87 -87.61
N GLY A 401 38.51 -29.90 -86.81
CA GLY A 401 39.57 -30.86 -86.58
C GLY A 401 40.48 -30.49 -85.38
N GLU A 402 40.32 -29.39 -84.78
CA GLU A 402 41.09 -28.87 -83.62
C GLU A 402 40.26 -28.81 -82.36
N SER A 403 40.92 -28.50 -81.24
CA SER A 403 40.30 -28.22 -79.94
C SER A 403 40.76 -26.87 -79.42
N SER A 404 39.87 -26.18 -78.66
CA SER A 404 40.23 -24.97 -77.93
C SER A 404 39.70 -25.08 -76.50
N SER A 405 40.48 -24.52 -75.54
CA SER A 405 40.12 -24.53 -74.15
C SER A 405 39.84 -23.09 -73.66
N VAL A 406 38.91 -22.96 -72.76
CA VAL A 406 38.56 -21.70 -72.07
C VAL A 406 38.43 -21.99 -70.60
N GLU A 407 38.87 -21.01 -69.80
CA GLU A 407 38.70 -21.05 -68.32
C GLU A 407 37.36 -20.44 -67.99
N LEU A 408 36.59 -21.13 -67.11
CA LEU A 408 35.38 -20.70 -66.50
C LEU A 408 35.65 -20.60 -65.00
N GLU A 409 35.25 -19.53 -64.38
CA GLU A 409 35.29 -19.35 -62.91
C GLU A 409 33.93 -19.64 -62.33
N LEU A 410 33.89 -20.59 -61.40
CA LEU A 410 32.70 -20.98 -60.66
C LEU A 410 32.87 -20.58 -59.22
N THR A 411 31.92 -19.78 -58.71
CA THR A 411 31.96 -19.26 -57.34
C THR A 411 30.68 -19.64 -56.60
N ASN A 412 30.82 -20.26 -55.44
CA ASN A 412 29.69 -20.46 -54.53
C ASN A 412 29.38 -19.12 -53.83
N ILE A 413 28.31 -18.48 -54.25
CA ILE A 413 27.79 -17.23 -53.66
C ILE A 413 26.65 -17.49 -52.70
N GLY A 414 26.35 -18.78 -52.40
CA GLY A 414 25.34 -19.19 -51.42
C GLY A 414 25.90 -19.31 -50.01
N THR A 415 25.13 -19.90 -49.12
CA THR A 415 25.48 -20.09 -47.69
C THR A 415 25.67 -21.56 -47.31
N GLN A 416 25.51 -22.51 -48.25
CA GLN A 416 25.71 -23.94 -48.01
C GLN A 416 26.81 -24.48 -48.93
N ASP A 417 27.38 -25.59 -48.53
CA ASP A 417 28.34 -26.33 -49.38
C ASP A 417 27.61 -26.89 -50.60
N LEU A 418 28.23 -26.71 -51.76
CA LEU A 418 27.67 -27.14 -53.04
C LEU A 418 28.56 -28.18 -53.70
N ASN A 419 27.93 -29.30 -54.11
CA ASN A 419 28.50 -30.25 -55.01
C ASN A 419 27.99 -30.03 -56.43
N LEU A 420 28.84 -29.52 -57.28
CA LEU A 420 28.48 -29.01 -58.59
C LEU A 420 29.11 -29.91 -59.68
N SER A 421 28.33 -30.20 -60.74
CA SER A 421 28.79 -30.98 -61.91
C SER A 421 28.48 -30.24 -63.19
N ALA A 422 29.47 -30.08 -64.03
CA ALA A 422 29.28 -29.40 -65.31
C ALA A 422 28.53 -30.25 -66.32
N THR A 423 27.52 -29.62 -66.95
CA THR A 423 26.80 -30.16 -68.08
C THR A 423 26.75 -29.15 -69.22
N VAL A 424 26.60 -29.64 -70.45
CA VAL A 424 26.52 -28.78 -71.64
C VAL A 424 25.36 -29.20 -72.53
N SER A 425 24.71 -28.21 -73.12
CA SER A 425 23.64 -28.42 -74.12
C SER A 425 23.86 -27.51 -75.35
N GLY A 426 23.20 -27.81 -76.41
CA GLY A 426 23.26 -27.00 -77.68
C GLY A 426 24.52 -27.24 -78.51
N LEU A 427 25.18 -28.40 -78.31
CA LEU A 427 26.39 -28.74 -79.08
C LEU A 427 26.00 -28.95 -80.55
N PRO A 428 26.87 -28.40 -81.51
CA PRO A 428 26.70 -28.70 -82.92
C PRO A 428 27.14 -30.16 -83.22
N THR A 429 26.64 -30.73 -84.32
CA THR A 429 26.96 -32.05 -84.77
C THR A 429 28.49 -32.22 -84.94
N GLY A 430 29.08 -33.24 -84.31
CA GLY A 430 30.51 -33.49 -84.34
C GLY A 430 31.34 -32.70 -83.33
N ALA A 431 30.71 -31.90 -82.46
CA ALA A 431 31.38 -31.27 -81.30
C ALA A 431 31.38 -32.19 -80.08
N GLN A 432 32.48 -32.17 -79.34
CA GLN A 432 32.62 -32.78 -78.00
C GLN A 432 33.06 -31.71 -77.01
N VAL A 433 32.63 -31.81 -75.80
CA VAL A 433 33.06 -30.92 -74.68
C VAL A 433 33.45 -31.75 -73.52
N SER A 434 34.58 -31.40 -72.93
CA SER A 434 35.04 -31.92 -71.66
C SER A 434 35.33 -30.83 -70.67
N PHE A 435 35.10 -31.12 -69.38
CA PHE A 435 35.44 -30.23 -68.29
C PHE A 435 36.49 -30.85 -67.39
N ASP A 436 37.40 -30.02 -66.84
CA ASP A 436 38.42 -30.40 -65.90
C ASP A 436 38.55 -29.35 -64.81
N PRO A 437 38.11 -29.63 -63.60
CA PRO A 437 37.41 -30.82 -63.17
C PRO A 437 35.95 -30.89 -63.68
N ILE A 438 35.40 -32.07 -63.81
CA ILE A 438 34.02 -32.30 -64.24
C ILE A 438 33.03 -32.06 -63.10
N SER A 439 33.48 -32.18 -61.85
CA SER A 439 32.73 -31.90 -60.63
C SER A 439 33.62 -31.26 -59.61
N THR A 440 33.04 -30.41 -58.79
CA THR A 440 33.77 -29.72 -57.72
C THR A 440 32.85 -29.50 -56.50
N GLU A 441 33.45 -29.53 -55.34
CA GLU A 441 32.86 -29.16 -54.08
C GLU A 441 33.32 -27.77 -53.69
N LEU A 442 32.40 -26.84 -53.42
CA LEU A 442 32.71 -25.46 -53.05
C LEU A 442 32.00 -25.10 -51.75
N ILE A 443 32.76 -24.73 -50.76
CA ILE A 443 32.20 -24.09 -49.55
C ILE A 443 31.79 -22.65 -49.84
N PRO A 444 30.92 -22.03 -49.03
CA PRO A 444 30.47 -20.65 -49.21
C PRO A 444 31.65 -19.68 -49.42
N GLY A 445 31.55 -18.82 -50.47
CA GLY A 445 32.55 -17.84 -50.85
C GLY A 445 33.76 -18.41 -51.59
N GLN A 446 33.86 -19.72 -51.81
CA GLN A 446 34.95 -20.33 -52.52
C GLN A 446 34.73 -20.26 -54.04
N SER A 447 35.83 -19.99 -54.78
CA SER A 447 35.87 -20.05 -56.24
C SER A 447 36.81 -21.16 -56.70
N THR A 448 36.51 -21.70 -57.87
CA THR A 448 37.40 -22.61 -58.58
C THR A 448 37.39 -22.33 -60.07
N THR A 449 38.48 -22.59 -60.75
CA THR A 449 38.60 -22.55 -62.20
C THR A 449 38.33 -23.88 -62.82
N ILE A 450 37.48 -23.92 -63.82
CA ILE A 450 37.15 -25.13 -64.62
C ILE A 450 37.60 -24.89 -66.06
N ASN A 451 38.45 -25.77 -66.56
CA ASN A 451 38.84 -25.73 -67.94
C ASN A 451 37.79 -26.45 -68.81
N MET A 452 37.11 -25.74 -69.64
CA MET A 452 36.22 -26.27 -70.68
C MET A 452 36.97 -26.39 -71.97
N THR A 453 37.15 -27.65 -72.46
CA THR A 453 37.76 -27.93 -73.75
C THR A 453 36.64 -28.33 -74.76
N VAL A 454 36.55 -27.60 -75.83
CA VAL A 454 35.67 -27.95 -76.99
C VAL A 454 36.47 -28.42 -78.13
N SER A 455 36.15 -29.59 -78.69
CA SER A 455 36.81 -30.18 -79.88
C SER A 455 35.74 -30.37 -80.99
N LEU A 456 36.20 -30.14 -82.23
CA LEU A 456 35.42 -30.35 -83.45
C LEU A 456 36.03 -31.38 -84.31
N ILE A 457 35.23 -32.27 -84.93
CA ILE A 457 35.70 -33.15 -85.98
C ILE A 457 36.01 -32.36 -87.25
N SER A 458 36.90 -32.88 -88.10
CA SER A 458 37.33 -32.18 -89.33
C SER A 458 36.24 -31.93 -90.36
N THR A 459 35.10 -32.62 -90.21
CA THR A 459 33.90 -32.47 -91.09
C THR A 459 32.85 -31.55 -90.53
N SER A 460 33.13 -30.87 -89.40
CA SER A 460 32.20 -29.92 -88.82
C SER A 460 32.03 -28.68 -89.72
N SER A 461 30.79 -28.21 -89.85
CA SER A 461 30.45 -27.02 -90.62
C SER A 461 30.91 -25.75 -89.93
N SER A 462 31.38 -24.74 -90.71
CA SER A 462 31.71 -23.43 -90.19
C SER A 462 30.36 -22.65 -89.82
N GLY A 463 30.38 -21.93 -88.74
CA GLY A 463 29.25 -21.18 -88.25
C GLY A 463 29.37 -20.74 -86.80
N VAL A 464 28.42 -19.93 -86.32
CA VAL A 464 28.28 -19.56 -84.91
C VAL A 464 27.28 -20.49 -84.30
N HIS A 465 27.67 -21.20 -83.25
CA HIS A 465 26.83 -22.07 -82.50
C HIS A 465 26.73 -21.58 -81.04
N THR A 466 25.55 -21.60 -80.47
CA THR A 466 25.37 -21.26 -79.05
C THR A 466 25.37 -22.55 -78.24
N ILE A 467 26.25 -22.67 -77.25
CA ILE A 467 26.23 -23.72 -76.28
C ILE A 467 25.85 -23.17 -74.91
N THR A 468 25.15 -23.93 -74.12
CA THR A 468 24.79 -23.58 -72.72
C THR A 468 25.50 -24.49 -71.77
N VAL A 469 26.27 -23.90 -70.87
CA VAL A 469 26.94 -24.58 -69.77
C VAL A 469 26.08 -24.42 -68.53
N ASN A 470 25.78 -25.54 -67.84
CA ASN A 470 25.04 -25.55 -66.58
C ASN A 470 25.83 -26.27 -65.52
N TYR A 471 25.71 -25.84 -64.30
CA TYR A 471 26.23 -26.44 -63.09
C TYR A 471 25.17 -26.70 -62.04
#